data_69dc6546873695e4196f2fd90990a972
#
_entry.id   69dc6546873695e4196f2fd90990a972
#
_cell.length_a   1.000
_cell.length_b   1.000
_cell.length_c   1.000
_cell.angle_alpha   90.00
_cell.angle_beta   90.00
_cell.angle_gamma   90.00
#
_symmetry.space_group_name_H-M   'P 1'
#
loop_
_entity.id
_entity.type
_entity.pdbx_description
1 polymer ?
#
loop_
_entity_poly.entity_id
_entity_poly.type
_entity_poly.pdbx_seq_one_letter_code
_entity_poly.pdbx_strand_id
1 'polypeptide(L)'
;MNMEYLANKPIAVLGGGAVGKTCAADCKLAGKEVRLWDAMPYAAASLKDLDKTGILLDGIQRNKYCFERSGRAFFDLVTTDIAAAVKGAGQIIIGMGSWGHEPTFRALIPHLEDGQVIHIFTDNFGCLLLRRIMREMGCTKKVIVGGWSSAPYGTRIESIGKFQFPHVGAKYRAITLRGAALPMTDTDAFLEASRYLPCMDAVTLGDGPSKANTVLDVDFANVNPVIHVPATVLGVSTMENWGVIFCGHDRTTYSMYSHGLCPSICEVQYQFYNEEIALAKAIGVGCPEYKYEMFFSRRSVLTQEYMGLDENGNDNVVFPLDQPSNEGNTGPNTIHHRYMTEDVPIGCKIYHDLGVQYGVPTPIIDSMIVLAGAMHKKSFFAESRYDLAYLGIDSMSKEELLAYLNEGTYNR
;
A
#
# COMPACT_ATOMS: atom_id res chain seq x y z
N MET A 1 -21.72 -14.08 2.78
CA MET A 1 -22.78 -13.07 2.39
C MET A 1 -22.71 -12.96 0.88
N ASN A 2 -23.86 -12.97 0.16
CA ASN A 2 -23.82 -12.82 -1.31
C ASN A 2 -23.52 -11.35 -1.65
N MET A 3 -22.43 -11.10 -2.39
CA MET A 3 -21.96 -9.78 -2.81
C MET A 3 -22.31 -9.45 -4.28
N GLU A 4 -23.16 -10.25 -4.94
CA GLU A 4 -23.53 -10.06 -6.36
C GLU A 4 -24.09 -8.68 -6.68
N TYR A 5 -24.72 -8.00 -5.70
CA TYR A 5 -25.24 -6.65 -5.88
C TYR A 5 -24.14 -5.64 -6.28
N LEU A 6 -22.86 -5.94 -5.98
CA LEU A 6 -21.70 -5.10 -6.37
C LEU A 6 -21.40 -5.18 -7.86
N ALA A 7 -21.84 -6.23 -8.56
CA ALA A 7 -21.52 -6.44 -9.97
C ALA A 7 -21.92 -5.25 -10.85
N ASN A 8 -23.03 -4.60 -10.53
CA ASN A 8 -23.63 -3.50 -11.31
C ASN A 8 -23.56 -2.13 -10.61
N LYS A 9 -22.80 -2.02 -9.51
CA LYS A 9 -22.63 -0.76 -8.81
C LYS A 9 -21.40 -0.02 -9.33
N PRO A 10 -21.40 1.32 -9.32
CA PRO A 10 -20.23 2.13 -9.61
C PRO A 10 -19.09 1.83 -8.65
N ILE A 11 -17.86 2.04 -9.13
CA ILE A 11 -16.63 2.00 -8.33
C ILE A 11 -16.14 3.43 -8.17
N ALA A 12 -16.00 3.90 -6.94
CA ALA A 12 -15.36 5.16 -6.64
C ALA A 12 -13.88 4.92 -6.33
N VAL A 13 -12.99 5.67 -6.96
CA VAL A 13 -11.54 5.61 -6.70
C VAL A 13 -11.10 6.94 -6.13
N LEU A 14 -10.62 6.93 -4.90
CA LEU A 14 -10.14 8.10 -4.18
C LEU A 14 -8.61 8.11 -4.19
N GLY A 15 -8.05 9.10 -4.87
CA GLY A 15 -6.62 9.31 -5.08
C GLY A 15 -6.23 9.29 -6.56
N GLY A 16 -5.73 10.43 -7.05
CA GLY A 16 -5.25 10.62 -8.42
C GLY A 16 -3.77 10.28 -8.62
N GLY A 17 -3.18 9.49 -7.74
CA GLY A 17 -1.81 8.98 -7.85
C GLY A 17 -1.69 7.78 -8.79
N ALA A 18 -0.50 7.17 -8.86
CA ALA A 18 -0.24 6.03 -9.75
C ALA A 18 -1.19 4.86 -9.48
N VAL A 19 -1.32 4.45 -8.21
CA VAL A 19 -2.20 3.33 -7.82
C VAL A 19 -3.66 3.61 -8.15
N GLY A 20 -4.20 4.75 -7.70
CA GLY A 20 -5.60 5.10 -7.95
C GLY A 20 -5.92 5.20 -9.44
N LYS A 21 -5.07 5.88 -10.24
CA LYS A 21 -5.26 5.97 -11.69
C LYS A 21 -5.22 4.60 -12.37
N THR A 22 -4.31 3.72 -11.94
CA THR A 22 -4.19 2.37 -12.51
C THR A 22 -5.42 1.54 -12.18
N CYS A 23 -5.87 1.53 -10.90
CA CYS A 23 -7.11 0.85 -10.49
C CYS A 23 -8.32 1.38 -11.29
N ALA A 24 -8.45 2.71 -11.39
CA ALA A 24 -9.56 3.34 -12.11
C ALA A 24 -9.57 2.95 -13.60
N ALA A 25 -8.40 3.05 -14.26
CA ALA A 25 -8.28 2.70 -15.67
C ALA A 25 -8.58 1.22 -15.93
N ASP A 26 -8.05 0.34 -15.10
CA ASP A 26 -8.25 -1.11 -15.24
C ASP A 26 -9.73 -1.50 -15.04
N CYS A 27 -10.38 -0.97 -14.00
CA CYS A 27 -11.80 -1.16 -13.77
C CYS A 27 -12.65 -0.60 -14.94
N LYS A 28 -12.28 0.56 -15.47
CA LYS A 28 -12.99 1.16 -16.60
C LYS A 28 -12.85 0.35 -17.88
N LEU A 29 -11.65 -0.13 -18.20
CA LEU A 29 -11.39 -0.99 -19.35
C LEU A 29 -12.11 -2.35 -19.24
N ALA A 30 -12.42 -2.79 -18.03
CA ALA A 30 -13.26 -3.96 -17.78
C ALA A 30 -14.78 -3.68 -17.90
N GLY A 31 -15.17 -2.47 -18.29
CA GLY A 31 -16.56 -2.10 -18.53
C GLY A 31 -17.34 -1.60 -17.29
N LYS A 32 -16.65 -1.31 -16.18
CA LYS A 32 -17.32 -0.75 -14.99
C LYS A 32 -17.61 0.74 -15.12
N GLU A 33 -18.65 1.21 -14.43
CA GLU A 33 -18.80 2.64 -14.15
C GLU A 33 -17.76 3.04 -13.10
N VAL A 34 -16.88 3.97 -13.45
CA VAL A 34 -15.75 4.40 -12.61
C VAL A 34 -15.76 5.90 -12.41
N ARG A 35 -15.64 6.30 -11.15
CA ARG A 35 -15.56 7.68 -10.74
C ARG A 35 -14.24 7.92 -10.04
N LEU A 36 -13.41 8.86 -10.56
CA LEU A 36 -12.10 9.19 -10.03
C LEU A 36 -12.16 10.54 -9.31
N TRP A 37 -11.72 10.54 -8.07
CA TRP A 37 -11.65 11.72 -7.22
C TRP A 37 -10.22 11.98 -6.73
N ASP A 38 -9.87 13.24 -6.58
CA ASP A 38 -8.70 13.65 -5.79
C ASP A 38 -8.98 14.98 -5.09
N ALA A 39 -8.25 15.24 -4.01
CA ALA A 39 -8.41 16.44 -3.21
C ALA A 39 -7.65 17.63 -3.80
N MET A 40 -8.23 18.85 -3.65
CA MET A 40 -7.48 20.07 -3.89
C MET A 40 -6.41 20.27 -2.80
N PRO A 41 -5.21 20.82 -3.12
CA PRO A 41 -4.80 21.33 -4.45
C PRO A 41 -4.23 20.26 -5.41
N TYR A 42 -4.07 19.01 -4.96
CA TYR A 42 -3.45 17.94 -5.76
C TYR A 42 -4.20 17.67 -7.06
N ALA A 43 -5.53 17.72 -7.00
CA ALA A 43 -6.41 17.50 -8.15
C ALA A 43 -6.10 18.42 -9.35
N ALA A 44 -5.61 19.63 -9.10
CA ALA A 44 -5.23 20.57 -10.17
C ALA A 44 -4.15 19.99 -11.11
N ALA A 45 -3.30 19.11 -10.59
CA ALA A 45 -2.28 18.43 -11.38
C ALA A 45 -2.69 16.98 -11.69
N SER A 46 -3.19 16.24 -10.70
CA SER A 46 -3.47 14.81 -10.82
C SER A 46 -4.66 14.49 -11.71
N LEU A 47 -5.70 15.34 -11.73
CA LEU A 47 -6.91 15.16 -12.54
C LEU A 47 -6.95 16.02 -13.81
N LYS A 48 -5.89 16.82 -14.06
CA LYS A 48 -5.87 17.77 -15.16
C LYS A 48 -6.22 17.09 -16.50
N ASP A 49 -7.26 17.61 -17.15
CA ASP A 49 -7.75 17.23 -18.48
C ASP A 49 -8.16 15.73 -18.63
N LEU A 50 -8.21 14.94 -17.53
CA LEU A 50 -8.54 13.51 -17.60
C LEU A 50 -9.97 13.25 -18.10
N ASP A 51 -10.88 14.17 -17.87
CA ASP A 51 -12.26 14.15 -18.40
C ASP A 51 -12.29 14.20 -19.94
N LYS A 52 -11.32 14.88 -20.53
CA LYS A 52 -11.23 15.09 -22.00
C LYS A 52 -10.28 14.09 -22.65
N THR A 53 -9.14 13.84 -22.03
CA THR A 53 -8.08 13.05 -22.63
C THR A 53 -8.18 11.56 -22.32
N GLY A 54 -8.87 11.21 -21.22
CA GLY A 54 -8.74 9.88 -20.63
C GLY A 54 -7.31 9.63 -20.14
N ILE A 55 -7.03 8.38 -19.81
CA ILE A 55 -5.69 7.92 -19.43
C ILE A 55 -5.35 6.63 -20.16
N LEU A 56 -4.11 6.52 -20.64
CA LEU A 56 -3.60 5.27 -21.19
C LEU A 56 -3.13 4.36 -20.03
N LEU A 57 -3.66 3.16 -19.97
CA LEU A 57 -3.12 2.06 -19.18
C LEU A 57 -2.33 1.14 -20.11
N ASP A 58 -1.06 0.94 -19.79
CA ASP A 58 -0.21 -0.06 -20.39
C ASP A 58 0.07 -1.16 -19.36
N GLY A 59 -0.34 -2.38 -19.64
CA GLY A 59 -0.24 -3.52 -18.74
C GLY A 59 0.90 -4.44 -19.16
N ILE A 60 1.82 -4.73 -18.24
CA ILE A 60 2.88 -5.70 -18.47
C ILE A 60 2.52 -7.00 -17.76
N GLN A 61 2.36 -8.05 -18.54
CA GLN A 61 2.24 -9.41 -18.04
C GLN A 61 3.63 -9.96 -17.71
N ARG A 62 3.85 -10.34 -16.43
CA ARG A 62 5.14 -10.87 -15.97
C ARG A 62 5.11 -12.31 -15.48
N ASN A 63 3.96 -12.92 -15.45
CA ASN A 63 3.83 -14.33 -15.10
C ASN A 63 2.61 -14.96 -15.80
N LYS A 64 2.55 -16.28 -15.80
CA LYS A 64 1.50 -17.05 -16.52
C LYS A 64 0.07 -16.84 -15.99
N TYR A 65 -0.10 -16.23 -14.84
CA TYR A 65 -1.42 -15.98 -14.24
C TYR A 65 -1.93 -14.58 -14.53
N CYS A 66 -1.06 -13.64 -14.92
CA CYS A 66 -1.47 -12.30 -15.30
C CYS A 66 -2.08 -12.29 -16.70
N PHE A 67 -3.16 -11.58 -16.85
CA PHE A 67 -3.68 -11.17 -18.14
C PHE A 67 -3.36 -9.69 -18.36
N GLU A 68 -3.20 -9.32 -19.60
CA GLU A 68 -3.01 -7.94 -19.99
C GLU A 68 -4.37 -7.28 -20.26
N ARG A 69 -4.55 -6.09 -19.66
CA ARG A 69 -5.65 -5.20 -20.00
C ARG A 69 -5.05 -3.82 -20.19
N SER A 70 -4.93 -3.43 -21.44
CA SER A 70 -4.33 -2.16 -21.85
C SER A 70 -5.31 -1.38 -22.67
N GLY A 71 -5.15 -0.07 -22.72
CA GLY A 71 -5.98 0.79 -23.53
C GLY A 71 -6.18 2.16 -22.93
N ARG A 72 -6.99 2.97 -23.61
CA ARG A 72 -7.34 4.32 -23.17
C ARG A 72 -8.67 4.30 -22.44
N ALA A 73 -8.64 4.63 -21.16
CA ALA A 73 -9.81 4.68 -20.28
C ALA A 73 -10.34 6.13 -20.20
N PHE A 74 -11.66 6.28 -20.37
CA PHE A 74 -12.40 7.50 -20.13
C PHE A 74 -13.36 7.25 -18.98
N PHE A 75 -13.20 8.01 -17.89
CA PHE A 75 -13.98 7.81 -16.67
C PHE A 75 -15.38 8.40 -16.79
N ASP A 76 -16.34 7.84 -16.07
CA ASP A 76 -17.73 8.32 -16.06
C ASP A 76 -17.85 9.63 -15.27
N LEU A 77 -16.96 9.82 -14.28
CA LEU A 77 -16.84 11.07 -13.54
C LEU A 77 -15.39 11.29 -13.13
N VAL A 78 -14.86 12.48 -13.35
CA VAL A 78 -13.60 13.00 -12.80
C VAL A 78 -13.95 14.22 -11.98
N THR A 79 -13.70 14.21 -10.67
CA THR A 79 -14.24 15.25 -9.80
C THR A 79 -13.37 15.52 -8.57
N THR A 80 -13.54 16.70 -7.99
CA THR A 80 -13.06 17.08 -6.65
C THR A 80 -14.16 17.04 -5.59
N ASP A 81 -15.40 16.74 -5.99
CA ASP A 81 -16.53 16.52 -5.08
C ASP A 81 -16.59 15.06 -4.65
N ILE A 82 -16.21 14.79 -3.41
CA ILE A 82 -16.18 13.44 -2.86
C ILE A 82 -17.60 12.84 -2.74
N ALA A 83 -18.61 13.69 -2.44
CA ALA A 83 -20.00 13.25 -2.35
C ALA A 83 -20.50 12.69 -3.69
N ALA A 84 -20.22 13.42 -4.78
CA ALA A 84 -20.55 12.98 -6.12
C ALA A 84 -19.81 11.68 -6.52
N ALA A 85 -18.54 11.54 -6.11
CA ALA A 85 -17.75 10.35 -6.42
C ALA A 85 -18.33 9.10 -5.77
N VAL A 86 -18.72 9.16 -4.48
CA VAL A 86 -19.09 7.96 -3.71
C VAL A 86 -20.60 7.66 -3.68
N LYS A 87 -21.46 8.57 -4.13
CA LYS A 87 -22.90 8.40 -4.12
C LYS A 87 -23.32 7.15 -4.92
N GLY A 88 -23.96 6.20 -4.24
CA GLY A 88 -24.44 4.95 -4.82
C GLY A 88 -23.34 4.00 -5.29
N ALA A 89 -22.06 4.31 -5.07
CA ALA A 89 -20.96 3.39 -5.35
C ALA A 89 -21.07 2.16 -4.45
N GLY A 90 -20.85 0.97 -5.02
CA GLY A 90 -20.83 -0.27 -4.25
C GLY A 90 -19.47 -0.48 -3.57
N GLN A 91 -18.42 -0.06 -4.24
CA GLN A 91 -17.04 -0.23 -3.77
C GLN A 91 -16.28 1.09 -3.87
N ILE A 92 -15.48 1.36 -2.84
CA ILE A 92 -14.65 2.57 -2.71
C ILE A 92 -13.21 2.12 -2.57
N ILE A 93 -12.35 2.56 -3.49
CA ILE A 93 -10.91 2.28 -3.46
C ILE A 93 -10.19 3.51 -2.91
N ILE A 94 -9.39 3.31 -1.87
CA ILE A 94 -8.43 4.29 -1.36
C ILE A 94 -7.08 3.96 -1.98
N GLY A 95 -6.66 4.74 -2.99
CA GLY A 95 -5.44 4.50 -3.78
C GLY A 95 -4.43 5.64 -3.64
N MET A 96 -4.09 6.00 -2.40
CA MET A 96 -3.18 7.13 -2.10
C MET A 96 -2.21 6.78 -0.97
N GLY A 97 -1.20 7.62 -0.77
CA GLY A 97 -0.29 7.50 0.37
C GLY A 97 -0.99 7.77 1.70
N SER A 98 -0.51 7.15 2.77
CA SER A 98 -1.14 7.17 4.11
C SER A 98 -1.24 8.57 4.72
N TRP A 99 -0.37 9.50 4.31
CA TRP A 99 -0.47 10.92 4.70
C TRP A 99 -1.77 11.60 4.22
N GLY A 100 -2.40 11.06 3.16
CA GLY A 100 -3.69 11.52 2.64
C GLY A 100 -4.90 10.86 3.30
N HIS A 101 -4.72 9.82 4.10
CA HIS A 101 -5.82 9.02 4.66
C HIS A 101 -6.75 9.86 5.55
N GLU A 102 -6.21 10.52 6.59
CA GLU A 102 -7.05 11.25 7.53
C GLU A 102 -7.92 12.35 6.88
N PRO A 103 -7.38 13.28 6.10
CA PRO A 103 -8.22 14.29 5.45
C PRO A 103 -9.24 13.68 4.50
N THR A 104 -8.88 12.62 3.77
CA THR A 104 -9.81 11.92 2.88
C THR A 104 -10.89 11.20 3.65
N PHE A 105 -10.56 10.51 4.74
CA PHE A 105 -11.54 9.79 5.56
C PHE A 105 -12.53 10.74 6.22
N ARG A 106 -12.06 11.87 6.76
CA ARG A 106 -12.94 12.91 7.31
C ARG A 106 -13.89 13.50 6.26
N ALA A 107 -13.43 13.67 5.03
CA ALA A 107 -14.27 14.12 3.93
C ALA A 107 -15.23 13.03 3.41
N LEU A 108 -14.83 11.76 3.44
CA LEU A 108 -15.60 10.62 2.96
C LEU A 108 -16.77 10.25 3.88
N ILE A 109 -16.50 10.17 5.19
CA ILE A 109 -17.42 9.60 6.19
C ILE A 109 -18.83 10.20 6.15
N PRO A 110 -19.05 11.53 5.99
CA PRO A 110 -20.40 12.10 5.91
C PRO A 110 -21.23 11.60 4.72
N HIS A 111 -20.58 11.05 3.70
CA HIS A 111 -21.22 10.61 2.44
C HIS A 111 -21.28 9.10 2.27
N LEU A 112 -20.87 8.35 3.29
CA LEU A 112 -20.98 6.88 3.27
C LEU A 112 -22.43 6.42 3.25
N GLU A 113 -22.70 5.34 2.54
CA GLU A 113 -23.99 4.68 2.45
C GLU A 113 -23.88 3.23 2.96
N ASP A 114 -24.99 2.71 3.51
CA ASP A 114 -25.01 1.33 3.99
C ASP A 114 -24.75 0.33 2.84
N GLY A 115 -23.93 -0.68 3.12
CA GLY A 115 -23.56 -1.73 2.17
C GLY A 115 -22.38 -1.40 1.29
N GLN A 116 -21.75 -0.23 1.42
CA GLN A 116 -20.51 0.07 0.71
C GLN A 116 -19.32 -0.73 1.28
N VAL A 117 -18.41 -1.11 0.40
CA VAL A 117 -17.16 -1.80 0.75
C VAL A 117 -15.98 -0.89 0.44
N ILE A 118 -15.14 -0.66 1.43
CA ILE A 118 -13.96 0.22 1.33
C ILE A 118 -12.71 -0.65 1.27
N HIS A 119 -11.91 -0.48 0.22
CA HIS A 119 -10.64 -1.18 -0.01
C HIS A 119 -9.49 -0.18 0.11
N ILE A 120 -8.56 -0.42 1.03
CA ILE A 120 -7.37 0.43 1.23
C ILE A 120 -6.15 -0.28 0.65
N PHE A 121 -5.51 0.32 -0.36
CA PHE A 121 -4.32 -0.17 -1.04
C PHE A 121 -3.15 0.82 -0.86
N THR A 122 -2.13 0.54 -0.10
CA THR A 122 -1.83 -0.43 0.94
C THR A 122 -2.52 0.01 2.23
N ASP A 123 -2.89 -0.91 3.12
CA ASP A 123 -3.59 -0.54 4.36
C ASP A 123 -2.74 0.41 5.22
N ASN A 124 -1.56 -0.01 5.59
CA ASN A 124 -0.62 0.79 6.38
C ASN A 124 -1.32 1.51 7.55
N PHE A 125 -2.02 0.71 8.37
CA PHE A 125 -2.85 1.12 9.50
C PHE A 125 -4.09 1.95 9.14
N GLY A 126 -4.45 2.02 7.86
CA GLY A 126 -5.58 2.83 7.37
C GLY A 126 -6.93 2.36 7.90
N CYS A 127 -7.14 1.05 8.06
CA CYS A 127 -8.37 0.50 8.62
C CYS A 127 -8.59 0.92 10.07
N LEU A 128 -7.53 0.89 10.90
CA LEU A 128 -7.58 1.36 12.29
C LEU A 128 -7.94 2.86 12.34
N LEU A 129 -7.24 3.66 11.53
CA LEU A 129 -7.47 5.08 11.43
C LEU A 129 -8.90 5.41 10.98
N LEU A 130 -9.40 4.76 9.93
CA LEU A 130 -10.75 4.99 9.41
C LEU A 130 -11.80 4.66 10.47
N ARG A 131 -11.69 3.51 11.14
CA ARG A 131 -12.63 3.12 12.19
C ARG A 131 -12.58 4.07 13.38
N ARG A 132 -11.38 4.56 13.78
CA ARG A 132 -11.27 5.61 14.81
C ARG A 132 -12.04 6.87 14.40
N ILE A 133 -11.80 7.38 13.19
CA ILE A 133 -12.46 8.61 12.73
C ILE A 133 -13.98 8.41 12.59
N MET A 134 -14.43 7.24 12.11
CA MET A 134 -15.87 6.91 12.08
C MET A 134 -16.52 6.99 13.46
N ARG A 135 -15.86 6.46 14.52
CA ARG A 135 -16.36 6.59 15.90
C ARG A 135 -16.38 8.05 16.36
N GLU A 136 -15.28 8.77 16.14
CA GLU A 136 -15.15 10.19 16.50
C GLU A 136 -16.25 11.04 15.86
N MET A 137 -16.60 10.77 14.61
CA MET A 137 -17.65 11.49 13.88
C MET A 137 -19.06 10.92 14.09
N GLY A 138 -19.23 9.91 14.94
CA GLY A 138 -20.54 9.30 15.21
C GLY A 138 -21.16 8.60 14.01
N CYS A 139 -20.35 8.07 13.10
CA CYS A 139 -20.83 7.37 11.90
C CYS A 139 -21.47 6.03 12.26
N THR A 140 -22.74 5.87 11.93
CA THR A 140 -23.52 4.64 12.17
C THR A 140 -23.73 3.80 10.90
N LYS A 141 -23.11 4.18 9.79
CA LYS A 141 -23.25 3.48 8.53
C LYS A 141 -22.65 2.07 8.58
N LYS A 142 -23.40 1.11 8.05
CA LYS A 142 -22.99 -0.29 7.95
C LYS A 142 -22.16 -0.48 6.69
N VAL A 143 -20.85 -0.24 6.82
CA VAL A 143 -19.87 -0.42 5.72
C VAL A 143 -18.83 -1.46 6.11
N ILE A 144 -18.35 -2.19 5.13
CA ILE A 144 -17.19 -3.07 5.29
C ILE A 144 -15.93 -2.25 5.05
N VAL A 145 -15.01 -2.24 6.00
CA VAL A 145 -13.71 -1.57 5.89
C VAL A 145 -12.63 -2.63 5.89
N GLY A 146 -11.87 -2.71 4.82
CA GLY A 146 -10.77 -3.68 4.74
C GLY A 146 -9.56 -3.13 4.02
N GLY A 147 -8.42 -3.69 4.39
CA GLY A 147 -7.10 -3.33 3.90
C GLY A 147 -6.39 -4.48 3.22
N TRP A 148 -5.43 -4.13 2.38
CA TRP A 148 -4.58 -5.04 1.64
C TRP A 148 -3.12 -4.79 1.95
N SER A 149 -2.30 -5.85 1.99
CA SER A 149 -0.87 -5.76 2.30
C SER A 149 -0.08 -4.97 1.26
N SER A 150 -0.59 -4.84 0.04
CA SER A 150 0.03 -4.06 -1.03
C SER A 150 -1.04 -3.55 -2.00
N ALA A 151 -0.62 -2.74 -2.97
CA ALA A 151 -1.43 -2.44 -4.14
C ALA A 151 -1.46 -3.63 -5.11
N PRO A 152 -2.52 -3.78 -5.94
CA PRO A 152 -2.60 -4.87 -6.92
C PRO A 152 -1.61 -4.73 -8.09
N TYR A 153 -0.79 -3.70 -8.08
CA TYR A 153 0.19 -3.40 -9.13
C TYR A 153 1.48 -2.79 -8.58
N GLY A 154 2.62 -3.12 -9.24
CA GLY A 154 3.72 -2.18 -9.33
C GLY A 154 3.45 -1.20 -10.47
N THR A 155 3.19 0.06 -10.19
CA THR A 155 2.77 1.03 -11.20
C THR A 155 3.47 2.37 -11.06
N ARG A 156 3.60 3.08 -12.19
CA ARG A 156 4.16 4.43 -12.27
C ARG A 156 3.32 5.32 -13.20
N ILE A 157 3.28 6.60 -12.87
CA ILE A 157 2.84 7.62 -13.83
C ILE A 157 4.02 7.87 -14.76
N GLU A 158 3.83 7.61 -16.04
CA GLU A 158 4.85 7.86 -17.05
C GLU A 158 4.88 9.36 -17.43
N SER A 159 6.05 9.81 -17.86
CA SER A 159 6.24 11.21 -18.26
C SER A 159 5.34 11.56 -19.46
N ILE A 160 4.56 12.64 -19.31
CA ILE A 160 3.68 13.16 -20.37
C ILE A 160 4.46 13.53 -21.63
N GLY A 161 5.74 13.89 -21.50
CA GLY A 161 6.59 14.23 -22.65
C GLY A 161 6.80 13.11 -23.66
N LYS A 162 6.56 11.86 -23.25
CA LYS A 162 6.66 10.67 -24.11
C LYS A 162 5.36 10.36 -24.86
N PHE A 163 4.23 10.80 -24.31
CA PHE A 163 2.90 10.57 -24.84
C PHE A 163 2.10 11.87 -24.82
N GLN A 164 1.20 12.04 -25.79
CA GLN A 164 0.36 13.24 -25.87
C GLN A 164 -0.76 13.30 -24.83
N PHE A 165 -0.89 12.30 -23.97
CA PHE A 165 -1.93 12.16 -22.96
C PHE A 165 -1.38 11.46 -21.70
N PRO A 166 -2.04 11.61 -20.55
CA PRO A 166 -1.63 10.95 -19.31
C PRO A 166 -1.55 9.43 -19.47
N HIS A 167 -0.50 8.85 -18.89
CA HIS A 167 -0.17 7.45 -19.02
C HIS A 167 0.21 6.85 -17.66
N VAL A 168 -0.30 5.66 -17.37
CA VAL A 168 0.12 4.82 -16.25
C VAL A 168 0.64 3.49 -16.77
N GLY A 169 1.85 3.13 -16.36
CA GLY A 169 2.48 1.85 -16.69
C GLY A 169 2.39 0.87 -15.51
N ALA A 170 1.70 -0.24 -15.70
CA ALA A 170 1.70 -1.34 -14.75
C ALA A 170 2.91 -2.24 -15.00
N LYS A 171 3.88 -2.24 -14.08
CA LYS A 171 5.10 -3.06 -14.18
C LYS A 171 4.84 -4.54 -13.92
N TYR A 172 3.93 -4.84 -13.03
CA TYR A 172 3.42 -6.18 -12.73
C TYR A 172 2.02 -6.08 -12.17
N ARG A 173 1.31 -7.20 -12.20
CA ARG A 173 0.04 -7.41 -11.50
C ARG A 173 0.24 -8.46 -10.41
N ALA A 174 -0.26 -8.18 -9.21
CA ALA A 174 -0.26 -9.15 -8.12
C ALA A 174 -1.13 -10.36 -8.47
N ILE A 175 -0.66 -11.56 -8.12
CA ILE A 175 -1.42 -12.82 -8.26
C ILE A 175 -2.00 -13.30 -6.94
N THR A 176 -1.56 -12.74 -5.84
CA THR A 176 -2.12 -12.89 -4.50
C THR A 176 -1.91 -11.62 -3.72
N LEU A 177 -2.78 -11.33 -2.78
CA LEU A 177 -2.63 -10.25 -1.79
C LEU A 177 -3.25 -10.70 -0.47
N ARG A 178 -2.61 -10.36 0.64
CA ARG A 178 -3.20 -10.56 1.96
C ARG A 178 -4.22 -9.47 2.23
N GLY A 179 -5.40 -9.88 2.69
CA GLY A 179 -6.46 -8.94 3.02
C GLY A 179 -7.23 -9.35 4.25
N ALA A 180 -7.69 -8.35 4.99
CA ALA A 180 -8.60 -8.51 6.12
C ALA A 180 -9.49 -7.29 6.26
N ALA A 181 -10.58 -7.46 7.00
CA ALA A 181 -11.46 -6.36 7.40
C ALA A 181 -11.37 -6.07 8.91
N LEU A 182 -11.78 -4.89 9.29
CA LEU A 182 -11.98 -4.48 10.67
C LEU A 182 -13.49 -4.19 10.88
N PRO A 183 -14.19 -4.97 11.71
CA PRO A 183 -13.71 -6.16 12.45
C PRO A 183 -13.42 -7.36 11.55
N MET A 184 -12.66 -8.33 12.08
CA MET A 184 -12.31 -9.59 11.40
C MET A 184 -13.53 -10.35 10.90
N THR A 185 -14.65 -10.28 11.60
CA THR A 185 -15.92 -10.92 11.22
C THR A 185 -16.41 -10.53 9.84
N ASP A 186 -15.99 -9.40 9.31
CA ASP A 186 -16.34 -8.92 7.97
C ASP A 186 -15.36 -9.40 6.88
N THR A 187 -14.26 -10.08 7.24
CA THR A 187 -13.19 -10.43 6.30
C THR A 187 -13.67 -11.31 5.14
N ASP A 188 -14.47 -12.33 5.40
CA ASP A 188 -14.96 -13.20 4.31
C ASP A 188 -15.84 -12.44 3.31
N ALA A 189 -16.66 -11.51 3.80
CA ALA A 189 -17.46 -10.64 2.95
C ALA A 189 -16.60 -9.64 2.17
N PHE A 190 -15.54 -9.12 2.80
CA PHE A 190 -14.56 -8.23 2.17
C PHE A 190 -13.80 -8.93 1.03
N LEU A 191 -13.31 -10.15 1.26
CA LEU A 191 -12.61 -10.94 0.24
C LEU A 191 -13.56 -11.33 -0.91
N GLU A 192 -14.81 -11.69 -0.60
CA GLU A 192 -15.79 -11.98 -1.64
C GLU A 192 -16.11 -10.72 -2.47
N ALA A 193 -16.20 -9.53 -1.85
CA ALA A 193 -16.43 -8.28 -2.56
C ALA A 193 -15.29 -7.97 -3.55
N SER A 194 -14.06 -8.34 -3.24
CA SER A 194 -12.89 -8.10 -4.11
C SER A 194 -13.01 -8.80 -5.47
N ARG A 195 -13.81 -9.87 -5.60
CA ARG A 195 -14.06 -10.56 -6.86
C ARG A 195 -14.84 -9.72 -7.87
N TYR A 196 -15.51 -8.66 -7.40
CA TYR A 196 -16.24 -7.70 -8.22
C TYR A 196 -15.43 -6.43 -8.53
N LEU A 197 -14.14 -6.42 -8.16
CA LEU A 197 -13.18 -5.37 -8.49
C LEU A 197 -12.26 -5.83 -9.62
N PRO A 198 -12.42 -5.35 -10.86
CA PRO A 198 -11.56 -5.79 -11.97
C PRO A 198 -10.06 -5.52 -11.76
N CYS A 199 -9.70 -4.53 -10.95
CA CYS A 199 -8.31 -4.31 -10.58
C CYS A 199 -7.72 -5.46 -9.74
N MET A 200 -8.55 -6.35 -9.19
CA MET A 200 -8.17 -7.56 -8.47
C MET A 200 -8.28 -8.84 -9.32
N ASP A 201 -8.60 -8.73 -10.62
CA ASP A 201 -8.79 -9.92 -11.47
C ASP A 201 -7.55 -10.81 -11.53
N ALA A 202 -6.35 -10.22 -11.58
CA ALA A 202 -5.11 -11.01 -11.59
C ALA A 202 -4.91 -11.78 -10.27
N VAL A 203 -5.32 -11.21 -9.14
CA VAL A 203 -5.33 -11.88 -7.83
C VAL A 203 -6.39 -12.99 -7.83
N THR A 204 -7.59 -12.69 -8.29
CA THR A 204 -8.71 -13.65 -8.30
C THR A 204 -8.45 -14.85 -9.21
N LEU A 205 -7.82 -14.63 -10.36
CA LEU A 205 -7.46 -15.66 -11.33
C LEU A 205 -6.12 -16.35 -11.04
N GLY A 206 -5.28 -15.75 -10.20
CA GLY A 206 -4.01 -16.28 -9.76
C GLY A 206 -4.15 -17.23 -8.56
N ASP A 207 -3.38 -16.98 -7.52
CA ASP A 207 -3.41 -17.78 -6.29
C ASP A 207 -4.57 -17.36 -5.34
N GLY A 208 -5.31 -16.33 -5.70
CA GLY A 208 -6.42 -15.79 -4.94
C GLY A 208 -6.02 -14.81 -3.84
N PRO A 209 -7.01 -14.14 -3.24
CA PRO A 209 -6.75 -13.34 -2.05
C PRO A 209 -6.40 -14.25 -0.86
N SER A 210 -5.29 -13.94 -0.19
CA SER A 210 -4.85 -14.63 1.01
C SER A 210 -5.56 -14.01 2.22
N LYS A 211 -6.35 -14.81 2.95
CA LYS A 211 -7.04 -14.34 4.14
C LYS A 211 -6.05 -14.12 5.28
N ALA A 212 -5.94 -12.90 5.76
CA ALA A 212 -5.33 -12.60 7.05
C ALA A 212 -6.38 -12.69 8.18
N ASN A 213 -5.94 -12.93 9.41
CA ASN A 213 -6.87 -12.98 10.54
C ASN A 213 -7.37 -11.59 10.89
N THR A 214 -6.48 -10.61 10.98
CA THR A 214 -6.83 -9.23 11.34
C THR A 214 -6.16 -8.23 10.41
N VAL A 215 -6.58 -6.97 10.46
CA VAL A 215 -5.92 -5.89 9.71
C VAL A 215 -4.48 -5.66 10.16
N LEU A 216 -4.12 -5.95 11.42
CA LEU A 216 -2.73 -5.90 11.85
C LEU A 216 -1.87 -6.99 11.21
N ASP A 217 -2.43 -8.19 10.95
CA ASP A 217 -1.72 -9.22 10.14
C ASP A 217 -1.44 -8.71 8.71
N VAL A 218 -2.33 -7.88 8.17
CA VAL A 218 -2.14 -7.21 6.87
C VAL A 218 -1.03 -6.17 6.96
N ASP A 219 -1.02 -5.35 8.02
CA ASP A 219 -0.02 -4.31 8.23
C ASP A 219 1.38 -4.89 8.46
N PHE A 220 1.51 -5.97 9.24
CA PHE A 220 2.76 -6.71 9.40
C PHE A 220 3.21 -7.47 8.15
N ALA A 221 2.36 -7.60 7.14
CA ALA A 221 2.71 -8.11 5.82
C ALA A 221 3.03 -7.00 4.81
N ASN A 222 3.01 -5.73 5.24
CA ASN A 222 3.40 -4.59 4.41
C ASN A 222 4.93 -4.50 4.31
N VAL A 223 5.46 -4.86 3.16
CA VAL A 223 6.91 -4.90 2.92
C VAL A 223 7.58 -3.52 2.82
N ASN A 224 6.84 -2.44 2.69
CA ASN A 224 7.41 -1.13 2.39
C ASN A 224 8.42 -0.65 3.45
N PRO A 225 8.12 -0.64 4.76
CA PRO A 225 9.09 -0.21 5.76
C PRO A 225 10.37 -1.06 5.75
N VAL A 226 10.22 -2.37 5.66
CA VAL A 226 11.34 -3.34 5.67
C VAL A 226 12.26 -3.15 4.48
N ILE A 227 11.69 -3.01 3.28
CA ILE A 227 12.50 -2.85 2.05
C ILE A 227 13.08 -1.45 1.97
N HIS A 228 12.24 -0.45 2.13
CA HIS A 228 12.58 0.91 1.75
C HIS A 228 13.52 1.58 2.76
N VAL A 229 13.21 1.45 4.07
CA VAL A 229 13.87 2.27 5.07
C VAL A 229 15.34 1.89 5.24
N PRO A 230 15.72 0.63 5.52
CA PRO A 230 17.14 0.28 5.62
C PRO A 230 17.91 0.56 4.33
N ALA A 231 17.31 0.22 3.17
CA ALA A 231 17.97 0.41 1.89
C ALA A 231 18.20 1.89 1.55
N THR A 232 17.27 2.79 1.91
CA THR A 232 17.43 4.23 1.64
C THR A 232 18.34 4.88 2.67
N VAL A 233 18.20 4.55 3.96
CA VAL A 233 19.03 5.12 5.04
C VAL A 233 20.48 4.73 4.87
N LEU A 234 20.77 3.44 4.69
CA LEU A 234 22.15 2.94 4.59
C LEU A 234 22.73 3.14 3.18
N GLY A 235 21.89 3.18 2.15
CA GLY A 235 22.29 3.44 0.76
C GLY A 235 22.36 4.92 0.37
N VAL A 236 22.15 5.86 1.31
CA VAL A 236 22.06 7.29 1.03
C VAL A 236 23.27 7.85 0.31
N SER A 237 24.48 7.40 0.67
CA SER A 237 25.73 7.87 0.02
C SER A 237 25.75 7.52 -1.48
N THR A 238 25.35 6.31 -1.84
CA THR A 238 25.26 5.89 -3.24
C THR A 238 24.19 6.69 -3.98
N MET A 239 23.01 6.86 -3.36
CA MET A 239 21.91 7.61 -3.92
C MET A 239 22.26 9.08 -4.22
N GLU A 240 22.82 9.79 -3.24
CA GLU A 240 23.12 11.22 -3.37
C GLU A 240 24.32 11.49 -4.30
N ASN A 241 25.27 10.56 -4.37
CA ASN A 241 26.45 10.66 -5.22
C ASN A 241 26.32 9.96 -6.58
N TRP A 242 25.15 9.39 -6.89
CA TRP A 242 24.90 8.82 -8.19
C TRP A 242 25.06 9.88 -9.29
N GLY A 243 25.77 9.57 -10.34
CA GLY A 243 26.13 10.56 -11.37
C GLY A 243 27.39 11.38 -11.05
N VAL A 244 27.86 11.39 -9.79
CA VAL A 244 29.16 11.97 -9.40
C VAL A 244 30.22 10.87 -9.31
N ILE A 245 29.95 9.84 -8.49
CA ILE A 245 30.85 8.67 -8.33
C ILE A 245 30.87 7.84 -9.61
N PHE A 246 29.71 7.67 -10.24
CA PHE A 246 29.53 6.95 -11.50
C PHE A 246 29.39 7.96 -12.63
N CYS A 247 30.50 8.57 -13.04
CA CYS A 247 30.52 9.57 -14.11
C CYS A 247 29.83 9.06 -15.39
N GLY A 248 28.93 9.86 -15.92
CA GLY A 248 28.15 9.53 -17.11
C GLY A 248 26.78 8.93 -16.84
N HIS A 249 26.42 8.64 -15.58
CA HIS A 249 25.07 8.23 -15.21
C HIS A 249 24.21 9.44 -14.84
N ASP A 250 22.98 9.47 -15.31
CA ASP A 250 21.97 10.42 -14.86
C ASP A 250 21.48 10.02 -13.47
N ARG A 251 21.33 10.97 -12.54
CA ARG A 251 20.77 10.74 -11.20
C ARG A 251 19.42 10.02 -11.21
N THR A 252 18.64 10.23 -12.26
CA THR A 252 17.33 9.58 -12.43
C THR A 252 17.41 8.09 -12.71
N THR A 253 18.59 7.58 -13.07
CA THR A 253 18.81 6.14 -13.33
C THR A 253 19.17 5.34 -12.09
N TYR A 254 19.38 5.99 -10.94
CA TYR A 254 19.59 5.27 -9.69
C TYR A 254 18.40 4.36 -9.36
N SER A 255 18.69 3.15 -8.93
CA SER A 255 17.71 2.22 -8.39
C SER A 255 18.21 1.71 -7.03
N MET A 256 17.40 1.92 -6.01
CA MET A 256 17.67 1.34 -4.70
C MET A 256 17.81 -0.19 -4.79
N TYR A 257 17.00 -0.82 -5.60
CA TYR A 257 16.95 -2.27 -5.74
C TYR A 257 18.18 -2.87 -6.43
N SER A 258 18.73 -2.15 -7.41
CA SER A 258 19.87 -2.64 -8.22
C SER A 258 21.21 -2.07 -7.76
N HIS A 259 21.23 -0.84 -7.25
CA HIS A 259 22.47 -0.12 -6.94
C HIS A 259 22.64 0.18 -5.45
N GLY A 260 21.51 0.27 -4.71
CA GLY A 260 21.52 0.61 -3.28
C GLY A 260 21.67 -0.60 -2.37
N LEU A 261 21.11 -1.74 -2.75
CA LEU A 261 21.17 -2.95 -1.93
C LEU A 261 22.54 -3.66 -2.05
N CYS A 262 22.99 -4.17 -0.92
CA CYS A 262 24.17 -5.04 -0.82
C CYS A 262 23.93 -6.07 0.30
N PRO A 263 24.75 -7.14 0.40
CA PRO A 263 24.57 -8.19 1.40
C PRO A 263 24.40 -7.68 2.83
N SER A 264 25.19 -6.69 3.24
CA SER A 264 25.10 -6.13 4.60
C SER A 264 23.82 -5.34 4.85
N ILE A 265 23.30 -4.62 3.85
CA ILE A 265 22.01 -3.90 3.97
C ILE A 265 20.86 -4.90 4.05
N CYS A 266 20.92 -5.97 3.28
CA CYS A 266 19.90 -7.01 3.33
C CYS A 266 19.90 -7.77 4.67
N GLU A 267 21.06 -7.94 5.30
CA GLU A 267 21.09 -8.47 6.67
C GLU A 267 20.35 -7.53 7.64
N VAL A 268 20.53 -6.22 7.53
CA VAL A 268 19.77 -5.24 8.33
C VAL A 268 18.28 -5.31 8.03
N GLN A 269 17.87 -5.48 6.77
CA GLN A 269 16.45 -5.70 6.41
C GLN A 269 15.89 -6.95 7.08
N TYR A 270 16.65 -8.03 7.11
CA TYR A 270 16.21 -9.27 7.76
C TYR A 270 16.12 -9.13 9.28
N GLN A 271 17.03 -8.40 9.92
CA GLN A 271 16.94 -8.09 11.35
C GLN A 271 15.74 -7.18 11.67
N PHE A 272 15.47 -6.20 10.83
CA PHE A 272 14.25 -5.38 10.93
C PHE A 272 12.99 -6.27 10.89
N TYR A 273 12.93 -7.18 9.93
CA TYR A 273 11.81 -8.13 9.80
C TYR A 273 11.65 -9.04 11.01
N ASN A 274 12.76 -9.48 11.61
CA ASN A 274 12.70 -10.27 12.85
C ASN A 274 12.11 -9.48 14.03
N GLU A 275 12.32 -8.17 14.10
CA GLU A 275 11.67 -7.30 15.09
C GLU A 275 10.16 -7.21 14.84
N GLU A 276 9.72 -7.12 13.58
CA GLU A 276 8.28 -7.18 13.24
C GLU A 276 7.64 -8.50 13.64
N ILE A 277 8.31 -9.63 13.39
CA ILE A 277 7.85 -10.96 13.83
C ILE A 277 7.72 -11.01 15.36
N ALA A 278 8.70 -10.48 16.09
CA ALA A 278 8.66 -10.44 17.55
C ALA A 278 7.49 -9.60 18.07
N LEU A 279 7.23 -8.44 17.45
CA LEU A 279 6.09 -7.58 17.76
C LEU A 279 4.76 -8.31 17.51
N ALA A 280 4.58 -8.89 16.33
CA ALA A 280 3.37 -9.61 15.97
C ALA A 280 3.07 -10.75 16.97
N LYS A 281 4.09 -11.52 17.35
CA LYS A 281 3.98 -12.60 18.36
C LYS A 281 3.56 -12.06 19.74
N ALA A 282 4.15 -10.97 20.18
CA ALA A 282 3.83 -10.37 21.47
C ALA A 282 2.38 -9.88 21.51
N ILE A 283 1.93 -9.24 20.44
CA ILE A 283 0.56 -8.75 20.27
C ILE A 283 -0.42 -9.93 20.12
N GLY A 284 0.01 -11.04 19.50
CA GLY A 284 -0.82 -12.21 19.21
C GLY A 284 -1.52 -12.13 17.86
N VAL A 285 -0.94 -11.38 16.92
CA VAL A 285 -1.34 -11.31 15.51
C VAL A 285 -0.35 -12.04 14.61
N GLY A 286 -0.72 -12.29 13.36
CA GLY A 286 0.13 -12.99 12.41
C GLY A 286 1.11 -12.06 11.71
N CYS A 287 2.33 -12.56 11.55
CA CYS A 287 3.29 -12.04 10.59
C CYS A 287 3.87 -13.25 9.85
N PRO A 288 4.00 -13.25 8.53
CA PRO A 288 4.65 -14.35 7.83
C PRO A 288 6.08 -14.55 8.35
N GLU A 289 6.47 -15.80 8.64
CA GLU A 289 7.78 -16.10 9.18
C GLU A 289 8.62 -16.85 8.13
N TYR A 290 9.50 -16.11 7.46
CA TYR A 290 10.42 -16.68 6.48
C TYR A 290 11.84 -16.80 7.07
N LYS A 291 12.52 -17.89 6.77
CA LYS A 291 13.97 -17.98 6.96
C LYS A 291 14.68 -17.04 5.99
N TYR A 292 15.95 -16.72 6.29
CA TYR A 292 16.73 -15.74 5.52
C TYR A 292 16.66 -15.97 4.01
N GLU A 293 16.89 -17.20 3.55
CA GLU A 293 16.87 -17.53 2.14
C GLU A 293 15.49 -17.39 1.51
N MET A 294 14.44 -17.71 2.26
CA MET A 294 13.06 -17.58 1.81
C MET A 294 12.59 -16.13 1.83
N PHE A 295 13.10 -15.33 2.77
CA PHE A 295 12.75 -13.92 2.88
C PHE A 295 13.08 -13.13 1.60
N PHE A 296 14.16 -13.50 0.91
CA PHE A 296 14.55 -12.89 -0.37
C PHE A 296 14.05 -13.65 -1.61
N SER A 297 13.24 -14.68 -1.42
CA SER A 297 12.66 -15.41 -2.56
C SER A 297 11.50 -14.64 -3.21
N ARG A 298 11.12 -15.05 -4.41
CA ARG A 298 9.98 -14.47 -5.13
C ARG A 298 8.64 -14.67 -4.45
N ARG A 299 8.55 -15.62 -3.53
CA ARG A 299 7.34 -15.95 -2.79
C ARG A 299 7.31 -15.37 -1.38
N SER A 300 8.32 -14.64 -1.02
CA SER A 300 8.33 -13.98 0.29
C SER A 300 7.59 -12.64 0.26
N VAL A 301 7.19 -12.22 1.45
CA VAL A 301 6.56 -10.91 1.68
C VAL A 301 7.43 -9.78 1.14
N LEU A 302 8.77 -9.89 1.37
CA LEU A 302 9.71 -8.83 1.03
C LEU A 302 9.78 -8.59 -0.48
N THR A 303 9.83 -9.67 -1.27
CA THR A 303 10.18 -9.52 -2.66
C THR A 303 8.97 -9.51 -3.57
N GLN A 304 8.30 -10.59 -3.70
CA GLN A 304 7.34 -10.75 -4.76
C GLN A 304 6.38 -11.91 -4.51
N GLU A 305 5.99 -12.13 -3.27
CA GLU A 305 4.96 -13.13 -2.94
C GLU A 305 3.80 -13.04 -3.93
N TYR A 306 3.41 -11.83 -4.26
CA TYR A 306 2.31 -11.52 -5.14
C TYR A 306 2.66 -11.54 -6.65
N MET A 307 3.92 -11.71 -7.03
CA MET A 307 4.33 -11.80 -8.45
C MET A 307 4.46 -13.23 -8.97
N GLY A 308 4.46 -14.21 -8.06
CA GLY A 308 4.59 -15.63 -8.40
C GLY A 308 5.97 -16.02 -8.91
N LEU A 309 6.04 -17.20 -9.53
CA LEU A 309 7.26 -17.72 -10.11
C LEU A 309 7.65 -16.94 -11.39
N ASP A 310 8.92 -17.02 -11.79
CA ASP A 310 9.37 -16.46 -13.06
C ASP A 310 8.74 -17.18 -14.27
N GLU A 311 9.03 -16.70 -15.48
CA GLU A 311 8.54 -17.28 -16.72
C GLU A 311 8.93 -18.74 -16.94
N ASN A 312 10.02 -19.20 -16.29
CA ASN A 312 10.51 -20.56 -16.32
C ASN A 312 9.97 -21.42 -15.18
N GLY A 313 9.15 -20.85 -14.31
CA GLY A 313 8.58 -21.54 -13.15
C GLY A 313 9.52 -21.63 -11.94
N ASN A 314 10.59 -20.82 -11.89
CA ASN A 314 11.54 -20.82 -10.80
C ASN A 314 11.17 -19.84 -9.70
N ASP A 315 11.53 -20.21 -8.48
CA ASP A 315 11.49 -19.37 -7.29
C ASP A 315 12.93 -18.92 -6.95
N ASN A 316 13.61 -18.35 -7.93
CA ASN A 316 15.01 -17.97 -7.77
C ASN A 316 15.16 -16.83 -6.77
N VAL A 317 15.97 -17.06 -5.76
CA VAL A 317 16.50 -16.01 -4.89
C VAL A 317 17.53 -15.23 -5.69
N VAL A 318 17.30 -13.96 -5.88
CA VAL A 318 18.28 -13.06 -6.47
C VAL A 318 18.64 -12.00 -5.47
N PHE A 319 19.88 -12.01 -5.11
CA PHE A 319 20.39 -11.21 -4.06
C PHE A 319 21.81 -10.69 -4.37
N PRO A 320 22.10 -9.38 -4.26
CA PRO A 320 21.13 -8.29 -4.15
C PRO A 320 20.12 -8.28 -5.29
N LEU A 321 19.02 -7.57 -5.13
CA LEU A 321 17.91 -7.56 -6.11
C LEU A 321 18.29 -6.82 -7.41
N ASP A 322 19.25 -7.34 -8.14
CA ASP A 322 19.76 -6.80 -9.42
C ASP A 322 19.02 -7.40 -10.64
N GLN A 323 17.77 -7.72 -10.48
CA GLN A 323 16.98 -8.30 -11.54
C GLN A 323 16.86 -7.38 -12.76
N PRO A 324 17.01 -7.89 -13.98
CA PRO A 324 16.57 -7.18 -15.17
C PRO A 324 15.11 -6.75 -15.11
N SER A 325 14.29 -7.49 -14.36
CA SER A 325 12.91 -7.13 -14.06
C SER A 325 12.76 -5.82 -13.24
N ASN A 326 13.82 -5.37 -12.57
CA ASN A 326 13.86 -4.08 -11.89
C ASN A 326 14.42 -2.96 -12.77
N GLU A 327 14.84 -3.26 -14.00
CA GLU A 327 15.13 -2.24 -14.99
C GLU A 327 13.91 -1.33 -15.15
N GLY A 328 14.14 -0.02 -14.97
CA GLY A 328 13.06 0.98 -14.95
C GLY A 328 12.33 1.16 -13.61
N ASN A 329 12.68 0.41 -12.55
CA ASN A 329 12.23 0.73 -11.18
C ASN A 329 13.27 1.64 -10.49
N THR A 330 13.42 2.85 -11.02
CA THR A 330 14.37 3.85 -10.53
C THR A 330 13.90 4.55 -9.28
N GLY A 331 14.83 5.14 -8.54
CA GLY A 331 14.60 5.88 -7.30
C GLY A 331 14.94 5.07 -6.03
N PRO A 332 14.84 5.73 -4.85
CA PRO A 332 14.62 7.16 -4.68
C PRO A 332 15.83 7.99 -5.10
N ASN A 333 15.62 9.25 -5.51
CA ASN A 333 16.71 10.15 -5.92
C ASN A 333 17.03 11.21 -4.85
N THR A 334 16.34 11.15 -3.73
CA THR A 334 16.42 12.13 -2.65
C THR A 334 15.89 11.51 -1.35
N ILE A 335 16.42 11.95 -0.22
CA ILE A 335 15.91 11.61 1.10
C ILE A 335 14.46 12.08 1.32
N HIS A 336 13.96 13.05 0.54
CA HIS A 336 12.59 13.53 0.62
C HIS A 336 11.57 12.64 -0.12
N HIS A 337 12.00 11.48 -0.63
CA HIS A 337 11.11 10.49 -1.21
C HIS A 337 10.25 9.81 -0.14
N ARG A 338 9.08 9.31 -0.54
CA ARG A 338 8.12 8.65 0.37
C ARG A 338 8.70 7.47 1.16
N TYR A 339 9.75 6.81 0.66
CA TYR A 339 10.48 5.75 1.36
C TYR A 339 11.08 6.20 2.70
N MET A 340 11.26 7.49 2.89
CA MET A 340 11.69 8.09 4.15
C MET A 340 10.56 8.90 4.80
N THR A 341 9.82 9.70 4.01
CA THR A 341 8.84 10.65 4.54
C THR A 341 7.47 10.04 4.85
N GLU A 342 7.21 8.83 4.41
CA GLU A 342 6.02 8.03 4.73
C GLU A 342 6.37 6.82 5.59
N ASP A 343 7.29 5.96 5.13
CA ASP A 343 7.54 4.67 5.77
C ASP A 343 8.21 4.81 7.14
N VAL A 344 9.01 5.87 7.38
CA VAL A 344 9.59 6.12 8.71
C VAL A 344 8.55 6.62 9.71
N PRO A 345 7.78 7.73 9.46
CA PRO A 345 6.85 8.26 10.45
C PRO A 345 5.59 7.41 10.64
N ILE A 346 5.19 6.62 9.65
CA ILE A 346 3.97 5.80 9.73
C ILE A 346 4.32 4.35 10.02
N GLY A 347 5.16 3.70 9.22
CA GLY A 347 5.57 2.31 9.45
C GLY A 347 6.44 2.17 10.70
N CYS A 348 7.69 2.61 10.62
CA CYS A 348 8.68 2.40 11.69
C CYS A 348 8.24 2.97 13.03
N LYS A 349 7.67 4.20 13.06
CA LYS A 349 7.27 4.86 14.30
C LYS A 349 6.14 4.09 15.00
N ILE A 350 5.17 3.56 14.24
CA ILE A 350 4.08 2.76 14.83
C ILE A 350 4.62 1.42 15.35
N TYR A 351 5.54 0.77 14.63
CA TYR A 351 6.20 -0.44 15.15
C TYR A 351 6.97 -0.17 16.45
N HIS A 352 7.70 0.94 16.53
CA HIS A 352 8.33 1.38 17.78
C HIS A 352 7.31 1.53 18.92
N ASP A 353 6.21 2.25 18.68
CA ASP A 353 5.18 2.50 19.70
C ASP A 353 4.50 1.21 20.16
N LEU A 354 4.24 0.28 19.26
CA LEU A 354 3.76 -1.06 19.59
C LEU A 354 4.81 -1.80 20.44
N GLY A 355 6.10 -1.67 20.11
CA GLY A 355 7.19 -2.23 20.89
C GLY A 355 7.20 -1.70 22.32
N VAL A 356 7.06 -0.39 22.50
CA VAL A 356 6.97 0.24 23.82
C VAL A 356 5.73 -0.25 24.58
N GLN A 357 4.57 -0.28 23.93
CA GLN A 357 3.30 -0.67 24.58
C GLN A 357 3.29 -2.14 25.02
N TYR A 358 3.87 -3.05 24.24
CA TYR A 358 3.84 -4.49 24.51
C TYR A 358 5.17 -5.06 25.03
N GLY A 359 6.15 -4.19 25.34
CA GLY A 359 7.43 -4.60 25.96
C GLY A 359 8.37 -5.36 25.03
N VAL A 360 8.35 -5.08 23.74
CA VAL A 360 9.24 -5.67 22.73
C VAL A 360 10.25 -4.63 22.27
N PRO A 361 11.56 -4.84 22.46
CA PRO A 361 12.58 -3.92 21.96
C PRO A 361 12.69 -3.97 20.44
N THR A 362 12.87 -2.81 19.82
CA THR A 362 12.98 -2.64 18.37
C THR A 362 14.26 -1.86 17.97
N PRO A 363 15.46 -2.32 18.37
CA PRO A 363 16.69 -1.53 18.24
C PRO A 363 17.09 -1.23 16.78
N ILE A 364 16.79 -2.10 15.82
CA ILE A 364 17.08 -1.85 14.40
C ILE A 364 16.10 -0.81 13.86
N ILE A 365 14.80 -0.98 14.10
CA ILE A 365 13.75 -0.02 13.71
C ILE A 365 14.05 1.35 14.32
N ASP A 366 14.37 1.41 15.60
CA ASP A 366 14.71 2.65 16.32
C ASP A 366 15.93 3.34 15.71
N SER A 367 16.96 2.56 15.37
CA SER A 367 18.17 3.08 14.72
C SER A 367 17.85 3.71 13.36
N MET A 368 16.96 3.10 12.58
CA MET A 368 16.52 3.66 11.30
C MET A 368 15.77 4.97 11.50
N ILE A 369 14.88 5.06 12.50
CA ILE A 369 14.15 6.30 12.83
C ILE A 369 15.13 7.42 13.22
N VAL A 370 16.12 7.12 14.05
CA VAL A 370 17.15 8.10 14.50
C VAL A 370 17.97 8.62 13.31
N LEU A 371 18.48 7.70 12.49
CA LEU A 371 19.33 8.07 11.33
C LEU A 371 18.53 8.88 10.30
N ALA A 372 17.31 8.45 9.97
CA ALA A 372 16.41 9.19 9.09
C ALA A 372 16.10 10.58 9.65
N GLY A 373 15.85 10.68 10.96
CA GLY A 373 15.62 11.95 11.66
C GLY A 373 16.80 12.90 11.54
N ALA A 374 18.02 12.40 11.76
CA ALA A 374 19.25 13.18 11.62
C ALA A 374 19.42 13.73 10.20
N MET A 375 19.17 12.91 9.16
CA MET A 375 19.22 13.32 7.76
C MET A 375 18.19 14.43 7.44
N HIS A 376 17.00 14.34 8.02
CA HIS A 376 15.92 15.32 7.86
C HIS A 376 15.99 16.50 8.83
N LYS A 377 16.98 16.55 9.73
CA LYS A 377 17.16 17.59 10.76
C LYS A 377 15.91 17.75 11.65
N LYS A 378 15.27 16.64 12.02
CA LYS A 378 14.10 16.58 12.89
C LYS A 378 14.07 15.31 13.71
N SER A 379 13.20 15.24 14.71
CA SER A 379 12.93 14.02 15.47
C SER A 379 11.63 13.39 15.01
N PHE A 380 11.70 12.27 14.31
CA PHE A 380 10.49 11.52 13.96
C PHE A 380 9.79 10.95 15.19
N PHE A 381 10.49 10.68 16.30
CA PHE A 381 9.89 10.25 17.54
C PHE A 381 9.00 11.34 18.17
N ALA A 382 9.47 12.60 18.15
CA ALA A 382 8.78 13.71 18.79
C ALA A 382 7.80 14.45 17.86
N GLU A 383 8.08 14.47 16.57
CA GLU A 383 7.36 15.30 15.60
C GLU A 383 6.36 14.54 14.74
N SER A 384 6.41 13.20 14.76
CA SER A 384 5.41 12.41 14.05
C SER A 384 4.08 12.45 14.80
N ARG A 385 3.02 12.83 14.09
CA ARG A 385 1.64 12.74 14.60
C ARG A 385 1.09 11.31 14.53
N TYR A 386 1.81 10.42 13.84
CA TYR A 386 1.37 9.04 13.65
C TYR A 386 1.87 8.21 14.83
N ASP A 387 0.99 7.96 15.79
CA ASP A 387 1.22 7.17 16.99
C ASP A 387 -0.01 6.28 17.27
N LEU A 388 0.02 5.53 18.37
CA LEU A 388 -1.07 4.63 18.69
C LEU A 388 -2.36 5.37 19.08
N ALA A 389 -2.26 6.59 19.63
CA ALA A 389 -3.43 7.45 19.91
C ALA A 389 -4.06 7.93 18.58
N TYR A 390 -3.24 8.27 17.60
CA TYR A 390 -3.71 8.59 16.26
C TYR A 390 -4.47 7.43 15.60
N LEU A 391 -4.14 6.19 15.93
CA LEU A 391 -4.85 5.00 15.47
C LEU A 391 -6.03 4.61 16.39
N GLY A 392 -6.10 5.18 17.61
CA GLY A 392 -7.11 4.89 18.63
C GLY A 392 -6.91 3.53 19.30
N ILE A 393 -5.67 3.08 19.44
CA ILE A 393 -5.29 1.82 20.08
C ILE A 393 -4.24 2.00 21.19
N ASP A 394 -3.95 3.25 21.55
CA ASP A 394 -3.03 3.56 22.66
C ASP A 394 -3.52 2.99 23.97
N SER A 395 -2.58 2.52 24.78
CA SER A 395 -2.85 1.94 26.12
C SER A 395 -3.86 0.77 26.14
N MET A 396 -4.18 0.17 25.00
CA MET A 396 -4.95 -1.07 24.98
C MET A 396 -4.10 -2.22 25.51
N SER A 397 -4.67 -3.03 26.39
CA SER A 397 -4.10 -4.34 26.70
C SER A 397 -4.14 -5.22 25.44
N LYS A 398 -3.39 -6.30 25.45
CA LYS A 398 -3.41 -7.28 24.37
C LYS A 398 -4.83 -7.81 24.12
N GLU A 399 -5.54 -8.14 25.18
CA GLU A 399 -6.91 -8.68 25.14
C GLU A 399 -7.90 -7.65 24.56
N GLU A 400 -7.78 -6.37 24.96
CA GLU A 400 -8.61 -5.29 24.43
C GLU A 400 -8.35 -5.06 22.94
N LEU A 401 -7.07 -5.05 22.52
CA LEU A 401 -6.71 -4.90 21.12
C LEU A 401 -7.24 -6.07 20.27
N LEU A 402 -7.04 -7.31 20.74
CA LEU A 402 -7.53 -8.49 20.02
C LEU A 402 -9.06 -8.52 19.95
N ALA A 403 -9.79 -8.14 21.02
CA ALA A 403 -11.23 -8.02 21.00
C ALA A 403 -11.70 -6.95 19.98
N TYR A 404 -10.99 -5.82 19.95
CA TYR A 404 -11.28 -4.77 18.97
C TYR A 404 -11.05 -5.24 17.52
N LEU A 405 -9.92 -5.89 17.25
CA LEU A 405 -9.60 -6.40 15.91
C LEU A 405 -10.58 -7.48 15.45
N ASN A 406 -10.95 -8.39 16.34
CA ASN A 406 -11.79 -9.54 16.01
C ASN A 406 -13.28 -9.18 15.91
N GLU A 407 -13.79 -8.41 16.86
CA GLU A 407 -15.23 -8.19 17.05
C GLU A 407 -15.65 -6.74 16.83
N GLY A 408 -14.70 -5.82 16.70
CA GLY A 408 -14.97 -4.39 16.65
C GLY A 408 -15.36 -3.80 18.01
N THR A 409 -15.19 -4.57 19.10
CA THR A 409 -15.55 -4.13 20.46
C THR A 409 -14.58 -3.06 20.93
N TYR A 410 -15.11 -1.86 21.19
CA TYR A 410 -14.35 -0.71 21.65
C TYR A 410 -14.97 -0.17 22.93
N ASN A 411 -14.34 -0.46 24.06
CA ASN A 411 -14.88 -0.19 25.41
C ASN A 411 -14.31 1.10 26.05
N ARG A 412 -13.98 2.12 25.27
CA ARG A 412 -13.37 3.37 25.75
C ARG A 412 -14.18 4.59 25.38
#